data_5b28d71b98474ce1ee94f1bf3a5757ee
#
_entry.id   5b28d71b98474ce1ee94f1bf3a5757ee
#
_cell.length_a   1.000
_cell.length_b   1.000
_cell.length_c   1.000
_cell.angle_alpha   90.00
_cell.angle_beta   90.00
_cell.angle_gamma   90.00
#
_symmetry.space_group_name_H-M   'P 1'
#
loop_
_entity.id
_entity.type
_entity.pdbx_description
1 polymer ?
#
loop_
_entity_poly.entity_id
_entity_poly.type
_entity_poly.pdbx_seq_one_letter_code
_entity_poly.pdbx_strand_id
1 'polypeptide(L)'
;MGAWFTYGLGSENQNLPAFVVLDSGQIPPGGLDCFGSGFLPAAFQGSLFRGGNEPVADLRSGGNLNPQAGASKLNLLRRLDQAALQRTGRNDQLESAIANFELACRMQSAVPELMDITGETRATRQLYGLDVSVTEVYGQRCLVARRLVERGVRFVEVLCPPTGGDRWDQHSALYQGHT
;
A
#
# COMPACT_ATOMS: atom_id res chain seq x y z
N MET A 1 1.49 -14.26 0.26
CA MET A 1 1.21 -14.58 -1.17
C MET A 1 1.63 -13.43 -2.09
N GLY A 2 1.26 -12.18 -1.81
CA GLY A 2 1.58 -11.01 -2.64
C GLY A 2 3.07 -10.84 -2.95
N ALA A 3 3.96 -11.09 -1.98
CA ALA A 3 5.41 -11.03 -2.20
C ALA A 3 5.90 -11.98 -3.31
N TRP A 4 5.33 -13.18 -3.40
CA TRP A 4 5.66 -14.15 -4.45
C TRP A 4 5.17 -13.73 -5.83
N PHE A 5 3.95 -13.18 -5.89
CA PHE A 5 3.42 -12.64 -7.14
C PHE A 5 4.29 -11.49 -7.66
N THR A 6 4.68 -10.59 -6.78
CA THR A 6 5.50 -9.43 -7.18
C THR A 6 6.93 -9.83 -7.52
N TYR A 7 7.49 -10.83 -6.83
CA TYR A 7 8.80 -11.38 -7.16
C TYR A 7 8.81 -12.05 -8.54
N GLY A 8 7.79 -12.89 -8.83
CA GLY A 8 7.75 -13.66 -10.08
C GLY A 8 7.31 -12.86 -11.30
N LEU A 9 6.39 -11.90 -11.14
CA LEU A 9 5.77 -11.17 -12.25
C LEU A 9 6.22 -9.70 -12.35
N GLY A 10 6.93 -9.20 -11.35
CA GLY A 10 7.31 -7.78 -11.27
C GLY A 10 6.12 -6.85 -11.10
N SER A 11 6.33 -5.57 -11.34
CA SER A 11 5.30 -4.53 -11.34
C SER A 11 5.43 -3.65 -12.58
N GLU A 12 4.31 -3.24 -13.14
CA GLU A 12 4.25 -2.26 -14.22
C GLU A 12 4.36 -0.83 -13.69
N ASN A 13 4.05 -0.64 -12.41
CA ASN A 13 4.12 0.66 -11.75
C ASN A 13 5.49 0.90 -11.12
N GLN A 14 6.03 2.11 -11.30
CA GLN A 14 7.30 2.54 -10.72
C GLN A 14 7.13 3.50 -9.52
N ASN A 15 5.91 4.01 -9.29
CA ASN A 15 5.63 5.06 -8.30
C ASN A 15 4.84 4.55 -7.09
N LEU A 16 4.37 3.31 -7.14
CA LEU A 16 3.62 2.64 -6.08
C LEU A 16 4.24 1.27 -5.79
N PRO A 17 4.07 0.74 -4.56
CA PRO A 17 4.49 -0.62 -4.24
C PRO A 17 3.78 -1.63 -5.14
N ALA A 18 4.48 -2.70 -5.49
CA ALA A 18 3.91 -3.79 -6.28
C ALA A 18 2.89 -4.63 -5.50
N PHE A 19 3.05 -4.70 -4.17
CA PHE A 19 2.13 -5.33 -3.23
C PHE A 19 1.62 -4.32 -2.21
N VAL A 20 0.32 -4.05 -2.22
CA VAL A 20 -0.35 -3.13 -1.29
C VAL A 20 -1.36 -3.88 -0.45
N VAL A 21 -1.40 -3.59 0.85
CA VAL A 21 -2.40 -4.06 1.79
C VAL A 21 -3.24 -2.87 2.24
N LEU A 22 -4.54 -2.92 1.99
CA LEU A 22 -5.49 -1.89 2.41
C LEU A 22 -6.07 -2.25 3.78
N ASP A 23 -5.65 -1.49 4.79
CA ASP A 23 -6.14 -1.63 6.16
C ASP A 23 -7.56 -1.06 6.29
N SER A 24 -8.46 -1.87 6.81
CA SER A 24 -9.84 -1.48 7.13
C SER A 24 -10.09 -1.40 8.65
N GLY A 25 -9.02 -1.31 9.44
CA GLY A 25 -9.08 -1.17 10.89
C GLY A 25 -8.87 -2.46 11.68
N GLN A 26 -8.62 -3.59 11.02
CA GLN A 26 -8.26 -4.85 11.67
C GLN A 26 -7.11 -5.53 10.94
N ILE A 27 -6.00 -5.70 11.65
CA ILE A 27 -4.86 -6.49 11.18
C ILE A 27 -5.08 -7.95 11.64
N PRO A 28 -4.74 -8.96 10.81
CA PRO A 28 -4.84 -10.37 11.19
C PRO A 28 -4.08 -10.69 12.48
N PRO A 29 -4.44 -11.75 13.22
CA PRO A 29 -3.76 -12.15 14.47
C PRO A 29 -2.24 -12.37 14.33
N GLY A 30 -1.76 -12.73 13.13
CA GLY A 30 -0.32 -12.85 12.84
C GLY A 30 0.39 -11.50 12.67
N GLY A 31 -0.31 -10.36 12.82
CA GLY A 31 0.27 -9.04 12.71
C GLY A 31 0.76 -8.69 11.30
N LEU A 32 1.69 -7.74 11.24
CA LEU A 32 2.28 -7.28 9.97
C LEU A 32 3.15 -8.34 9.29
N ASP A 33 3.61 -9.35 10.02
CA ASP A 33 4.41 -10.45 9.48
C ASP A 33 3.64 -11.26 8.42
N CYS A 34 2.28 -11.25 8.47
CA CYS A 34 1.43 -11.84 7.44
C CYS A 34 1.68 -11.25 6.04
N PHE A 35 2.17 -10.02 5.96
CA PHE A 35 2.44 -9.28 4.72
C PHE A 35 3.92 -9.19 4.40
N GLY A 36 4.76 -9.85 5.19
CA GLY A 36 6.20 -9.89 5.01
C GLY A 36 6.64 -10.60 3.73
N SER A 37 7.88 -10.38 3.34
CA SER A 37 8.50 -11.03 2.18
C SER A 37 8.95 -12.47 2.45
N GLY A 38 8.98 -12.90 3.72
CA GLY A 38 9.56 -14.18 4.13
C GLY A 38 11.07 -14.22 3.85
N PHE A 39 11.51 -15.20 3.07
CA PHE A 39 12.92 -15.28 2.65
C PHE A 39 13.23 -14.52 1.36
N LEU A 40 12.23 -13.89 0.71
CA LEU A 40 12.46 -12.99 -0.41
C LEU A 40 13.04 -11.65 0.06
N PRO A 41 13.74 -10.90 -0.81
CA PRO A 41 14.19 -9.55 -0.47
C PRO A 41 13.08 -8.67 0.09
N ALA A 42 13.39 -7.82 1.06
CA ALA A 42 12.42 -6.94 1.73
C ALA A 42 11.69 -5.97 0.78
N ALA A 43 12.23 -5.72 -0.41
CA ALA A 43 11.58 -4.92 -1.45
C ALA A 43 10.24 -5.51 -1.95
N PHE A 44 9.97 -6.80 -1.71
CA PHE A 44 8.75 -7.48 -2.12
C PHE A 44 7.69 -7.60 -1.02
N GLN A 45 7.95 -7.07 0.19
CA GLN A 45 6.96 -7.07 1.26
C GLN A 45 5.76 -6.18 0.93
N GLY A 46 4.61 -6.49 1.56
CA GLY A 46 3.40 -5.68 1.45
C GLY A 46 3.55 -4.32 2.12
N SER A 47 3.11 -3.28 1.44
CA SER A 47 3.02 -1.94 1.99
C SER A 47 1.63 -1.67 2.52
N LEU A 48 1.52 -1.37 3.83
CA LEU A 48 0.24 -1.12 4.48
C LEU A 48 -0.24 0.31 4.20
N PHE A 49 -1.42 0.42 3.59
CA PHE A 49 -2.12 1.67 3.37
C PHE A 49 -3.32 1.75 4.33
N ARG A 50 -3.32 2.76 5.16
CA ARG A 50 -4.38 3.04 6.14
C ARG A 50 -5.46 3.95 5.56
N GLY A 51 -6.57 4.08 6.28
CA GLY A 51 -7.57 5.10 5.99
C GLY A 51 -7.15 6.48 6.48
N GLY A 52 -7.85 7.51 5.95
CA GLY A 52 -7.67 8.88 6.39
C GLY A 52 -6.60 9.65 5.62
N ASN A 53 -6.16 10.77 6.21
CA ASN A 53 -5.29 11.75 5.54
C ASN A 53 -3.82 11.33 5.44
N GLU A 54 -3.41 10.30 6.18
CA GLU A 54 -2.05 9.76 6.17
C GLU A 54 -2.07 8.25 5.88
N PRO A 55 -2.34 7.88 4.62
CA PRO A 55 -2.52 6.49 4.23
C PRO A 55 -1.25 5.65 4.41
N VAL A 56 -0.09 6.27 4.31
CA VAL A 56 1.22 5.63 4.55
C VAL A 56 1.95 6.44 5.61
N ALA A 57 2.50 5.76 6.63
CA ALA A 57 3.25 6.40 7.70
C ALA A 57 4.46 7.14 7.12
N ASP A 58 4.74 8.33 7.66
CA ASP A 58 5.91 9.15 7.33
C ASP A 58 6.05 9.53 5.84
N LEU A 59 4.96 9.39 5.06
CA LEU A 59 4.98 9.74 3.64
C LEU A 59 5.16 11.24 3.42
N ARG A 60 4.61 12.07 4.32
CA ARG A 60 4.79 13.52 4.25
C ARG A 60 6.12 13.92 4.88
N SER A 61 6.96 14.59 4.12
CA SER A 61 8.12 15.26 4.71
C SER A 61 7.66 16.29 5.75
N GLY A 62 8.14 16.20 6.97
CA GLY A 62 7.78 17.08 8.10
C GLY A 62 8.22 18.56 7.96
N GLY A 63 8.26 19.09 6.77
CA GLY A 63 8.57 20.49 6.45
C GLY A 63 8.17 20.81 5.01
N ASN A 64 7.86 22.08 4.76
CA ASN A 64 7.64 22.63 3.42
C ASN A 64 8.96 22.59 2.61
N LEU A 65 9.43 21.40 2.25
CA LEU A 65 10.58 21.28 1.35
C LEU A 65 10.11 21.74 -0.04
N ASN A 66 10.76 22.81 -0.53
CA ASN A 66 10.67 23.18 -1.93
C ASN A 66 10.96 21.93 -2.79
N PRO A 67 10.15 21.62 -3.84
CA PRO A 67 10.36 20.46 -4.71
C PRO A 67 11.80 20.31 -5.22
N GLN A 68 12.49 21.42 -5.50
CA GLN A 68 13.89 21.43 -5.90
C GLN A 68 14.82 20.97 -4.79
N ALA A 69 14.56 21.38 -3.53
CA ALA A 69 15.34 20.93 -2.39
C ALA A 69 15.16 19.42 -2.13
N GLY A 70 13.93 18.90 -2.33
CA GLY A 70 13.62 17.47 -2.28
C GLY A 70 14.40 16.68 -3.33
N ALA A 71 14.40 17.13 -4.58
CA ALA A 71 15.14 16.50 -5.67
C ALA A 71 16.66 16.52 -5.42
N SER A 72 17.20 17.64 -4.93
CA SER A 72 18.63 17.76 -4.60
C SER A 72 19.02 16.81 -3.46
N LYS A 73 18.19 16.71 -2.41
CA LYS A 73 18.39 15.76 -1.32
C LYS A 73 18.39 14.32 -1.82
N LEU A 74 17.45 13.95 -2.67
CA LEU A 74 17.36 12.60 -3.25
C LEU A 74 18.60 12.28 -4.09
N ASN A 75 19.06 13.21 -4.92
CA ASN A 75 20.28 13.04 -5.72
C ASN A 75 21.53 12.88 -4.85
N LEU A 76 21.66 13.63 -3.76
CA LEU A 76 22.75 13.47 -2.81
C LEU A 76 22.72 12.08 -2.16
N LEU A 77 21.55 11.66 -1.68
CA LEU A 77 21.37 10.32 -1.09
C LEU A 77 21.77 9.22 -2.07
N ARG A 78 21.30 9.26 -3.32
CA ARG A 78 21.69 8.29 -4.36
C ARG A 78 23.20 8.21 -4.56
N ARG A 79 23.89 9.33 -4.55
CA ARG A 79 25.37 9.35 -4.67
C ARG A 79 26.05 8.72 -3.46
N LEU A 80 25.52 8.97 -2.24
CA LEU A 80 26.04 8.34 -1.02
C LEU A 80 25.79 6.84 -1.01
N ASP A 81 24.61 6.41 -1.41
CA ASP A 81 24.21 5.01 -1.51
C ASP A 81 25.09 4.25 -2.52
N GLN A 82 25.31 4.84 -3.70
CA GLN A 82 26.22 4.25 -4.69
C GLN A 82 27.66 4.12 -4.15
N ALA A 83 28.16 5.14 -3.45
CA ALA A 83 29.47 5.09 -2.83
C ALA A 83 29.55 4.04 -1.69
N ALA A 84 28.46 3.83 -0.96
CA ALA A 84 28.35 2.78 0.05
C ALA A 84 28.38 1.38 -0.59
N LEU A 85 27.57 1.13 -1.62
CA LEU A 85 27.55 -0.12 -2.37
C LEU A 85 28.90 -0.46 -3.00
N GLN A 86 29.63 0.53 -3.54
CA GLN A 86 30.97 0.33 -4.07
C GLN A 86 31.99 -0.11 -2.99
N ARG A 87 31.81 0.31 -1.74
CA ARG A 87 32.69 -0.07 -0.62
C ARG A 87 32.34 -1.40 0.00
N THR A 88 31.06 -1.71 0.15
CA THR A 88 30.56 -2.92 0.82
C THR A 88 30.40 -4.11 -0.13
N GLY A 89 30.44 -3.87 -1.44
CA GLY A 89 30.05 -4.85 -2.43
C GLY A 89 28.54 -5.10 -2.44
N ARG A 90 28.13 -6.20 -3.04
CA ARG A 90 26.71 -6.57 -3.15
C ARG A 90 26.14 -6.88 -1.75
N ASN A 91 25.10 -6.13 -1.38
CA ASN A 91 24.41 -6.27 -0.10
C ASN A 91 22.90 -6.10 -0.32
N ASP A 92 22.19 -7.22 -0.33
CA ASP A 92 20.74 -7.25 -0.63
C ASP A 92 19.90 -6.43 0.35
N GLN A 93 20.33 -6.33 1.62
CA GLN A 93 19.63 -5.50 2.61
C GLN A 93 19.78 -4.01 2.32
N LEU A 94 21.00 -3.58 1.99
CA LEU A 94 21.27 -2.18 1.65
C LEU A 94 20.57 -1.80 0.33
N GLU A 95 20.63 -2.65 -0.69
CA GLU A 95 19.94 -2.43 -1.96
C GLU A 95 18.43 -2.34 -1.77
N SER A 96 17.84 -3.21 -0.94
CA SER A 96 16.41 -3.16 -0.60
C SER A 96 16.03 -1.89 0.16
N ALA A 97 16.87 -1.43 1.10
CA ALA A 97 16.63 -0.20 1.84
C ALA A 97 16.66 1.03 0.92
N ILE A 98 17.60 1.09 -0.01
CA ILE A 98 17.71 2.14 -1.01
C ILE A 98 16.47 2.14 -1.91
N ALA A 99 16.08 0.99 -2.45
CA ALA A 99 14.91 0.85 -3.32
C ALA A 99 13.61 1.28 -2.61
N ASN A 100 13.44 0.89 -1.35
CA ASN A 100 12.29 1.27 -0.53
C ASN A 100 12.25 2.78 -0.26
N PHE A 101 13.39 3.40 0.02
CA PHE A 101 13.48 4.85 0.21
C PHE A 101 13.14 5.62 -1.06
N GLU A 102 13.69 5.21 -2.20
CA GLU A 102 13.38 5.83 -3.49
C GLU A 102 11.89 5.67 -3.86
N LEU A 103 11.31 4.50 -3.59
CA LEU A 103 9.88 4.27 -3.77
C LEU A 103 9.06 5.20 -2.87
N ALA A 104 9.41 5.32 -1.58
CA ALA A 104 8.73 6.23 -0.65
C ALA A 104 8.74 7.68 -1.16
N CYS A 105 9.84 8.15 -1.72
CA CYS A 105 9.92 9.48 -2.32
C CYS A 105 8.96 9.64 -3.52
N ARG A 106 8.83 8.63 -4.38
CA ARG A 106 7.88 8.67 -5.51
C ARG A 106 6.42 8.59 -5.05
N MET A 107 6.16 7.86 -3.97
CA MET A 107 4.83 7.73 -3.36
C MET A 107 4.29 9.06 -2.82
N GLN A 108 5.16 10.00 -2.42
CA GLN A 108 4.73 11.30 -1.86
C GLN A 108 3.77 12.07 -2.78
N SER A 109 3.92 11.93 -4.09
CA SER A 109 3.01 12.54 -5.07
C SER A 109 1.90 11.60 -5.51
N ALA A 110 2.20 10.31 -5.72
CA ALA A 110 1.26 9.34 -6.28
C ALA A 110 0.15 8.92 -5.29
N VAL A 111 0.48 8.78 -4.00
CA VAL A 111 -0.48 8.29 -3.00
C VAL A 111 -1.60 9.30 -2.69
N PRO A 112 -1.35 10.60 -2.49
CA PRO A 112 -2.43 11.55 -2.27
C PRO A 112 -3.45 11.57 -3.40
N GLU A 113 -2.99 11.57 -4.66
CA GLU A 113 -3.87 11.53 -5.83
C GLU A 113 -4.66 10.21 -5.90
N LEU A 114 -4.02 9.08 -5.61
CA LEU A 114 -4.65 7.76 -5.56
C LEU A 114 -5.80 7.72 -4.54
N MET A 115 -5.57 8.27 -3.35
CA MET A 115 -6.50 8.20 -2.22
C MET A 115 -7.63 9.22 -2.30
N ASP A 116 -7.49 10.27 -3.12
CA ASP A 116 -8.53 11.25 -3.31
C ASP A 116 -9.64 10.69 -4.21
N ILE A 117 -10.75 10.30 -3.57
CA ILE A 117 -11.95 9.77 -4.23
C ILE A 117 -13.06 10.83 -4.41
N THR A 118 -12.78 12.10 -4.14
CA THR A 118 -13.77 13.18 -4.23
C THR A 118 -14.28 13.39 -5.65
N GLY A 119 -13.43 13.11 -6.64
CA GLY A 119 -13.78 13.20 -8.07
C GLY A 119 -14.61 12.02 -8.62
N GLU A 120 -14.91 11.01 -7.81
CA GLU A 120 -15.70 9.86 -8.28
C GLU A 120 -17.16 10.21 -8.54
N THR A 121 -17.74 9.66 -9.61
CA THR A 121 -19.12 9.92 -9.99
C THR A 121 -20.10 9.38 -8.93
N ARG A 122 -21.33 9.95 -8.90
CA ARG A 122 -22.38 9.45 -8.03
C ARG A 122 -22.69 7.96 -8.28
N ALA A 123 -22.69 7.54 -9.55
CA ALA A 123 -22.92 6.16 -9.92
C ALA A 123 -21.84 5.23 -9.37
N THR A 124 -20.56 5.64 -9.46
CA THR A 124 -19.43 4.89 -8.87
C THR A 124 -19.58 4.80 -7.35
N ARG A 125 -19.88 5.91 -6.68
CA ARG A 125 -20.08 5.94 -5.23
C ARG A 125 -21.18 4.98 -4.78
N GLN A 126 -22.31 4.98 -5.48
CA GLN A 126 -23.41 4.05 -5.22
C GLN A 126 -23.04 2.60 -5.48
N LEU A 127 -22.33 2.31 -6.57
CA LEU A 127 -21.85 0.96 -6.91
C LEU A 127 -20.97 0.35 -5.81
N TYR A 128 -20.12 1.18 -5.20
CA TYR A 128 -19.24 0.77 -4.08
C TYR A 128 -19.89 0.91 -2.70
N GLY A 129 -21.18 1.30 -2.62
CA GLY A 129 -21.91 1.43 -1.36
C GLY A 129 -21.35 2.51 -0.44
N LEU A 130 -20.77 3.59 -0.97
CA LEU A 130 -20.17 4.67 -0.18
C LEU A 130 -21.21 5.57 0.49
N ASP A 131 -22.47 5.48 0.08
CA ASP A 131 -23.58 6.25 0.64
C ASP A 131 -24.30 5.50 1.77
N VAL A 132 -23.82 4.30 2.13
CA VAL A 132 -24.38 3.44 3.18
C VAL A 132 -23.33 3.21 4.27
N SER A 133 -23.60 3.65 5.49
CA SER A 133 -22.64 3.65 6.60
C SER A 133 -22.04 2.28 6.93
N VAL A 134 -22.81 1.20 6.73
CA VAL A 134 -22.35 -0.18 7.01
C VAL A 134 -21.30 -0.64 5.97
N THR A 135 -21.42 -0.20 4.72
CA THR A 135 -20.56 -0.62 3.60
C THR A 135 -19.49 0.40 3.25
N GLU A 136 -19.63 1.65 3.70
CA GLU A 136 -18.78 2.78 3.31
C GLU A 136 -17.29 2.49 3.46
N VAL A 137 -16.85 2.01 4.63
CA VAL A 137 -15.43 1.77 4.92
C VAL A 137 -14.85 0.71 3.98
N TYR A 138 -15.56 -0.40 3.82
CA TYR A 138 -15.10 -1.49 2.96
C TYR A 138 -15.20 -1.11 1.48
N GLY A 139 -16.29 -0.48 1.09
CA GLY A 139 -16.49 0.04 -0.27
C GLY A 139 -15.42 1.02 -0.70
N GLN A 140 -15.02 1.92 0.20
CA GLN A 140 -13.88 2.82 -0.01
C GLN A 140 -12.59 2.04 -0.31
N ARG A 141 -12.30 0.97 0.46
CA ARG A 141 -11.11 0.13 0.23
C ARG A 141 -11.19 -0.57 -1.12
N CYS A 142 -12.34 -1.13 -1.47
CA CYS A 142 -12.54 -1.75 -2.78
C CYS A 142 -12.36 -0.76 -3.93
N LEU A 143 -12.84 0.46 -3.79
CA LEU A 143 -12.65 1.52 -4.79
C LEU A 143 -11.17 1.90 -4.93
N VAL A 144 -10.45 2.07 -3.82
CA VAL A 144 -9.01 2.34 -3.82
C VAL A 144 -8.24 1.15 -4.41
N ALA A 145 -8.65 -0.10 -4.10
CA ALA A 145 -8.05 -1.30 -4.68
C ALA A 145 -8.16 -1.30 -6.22
N ARG A 146 -9.34 -0.95 -6.77
CA ARG A 146 -9.50 -0.79 -8.22
C ARG A 146 -8.52 0.25 -8.77
N ARG A 147 -8.45 1.43 -8.16
CA ARG A 147 -7.56 2.52 -8.60
C ARG A 147 -6.08 2.15 -8.52
N LEU A 148 -5.69 1.31 -7.56
CA LEU A 148 -4.33 0.74 -7.48
C LEU A 148 -4.04 -0.18 -8.66
N VAL A 149 -4.98 -1.10 -8.97
CA VAL A 149 -4.84 -2.03 -10.11
C VAL A 149 -4.81 -1.27 -11.43
N GLU A 150 -5.68 -0.26 -11.63
CA GLU A 150 -5.68 0.62 -12.80
C GLU A 150 -4.34 1.35 -12.99
N ARG A 151 -3.58 1.58 -11.91
CA ARG A 151 -2.23 2.18 -11.93
C ARG A 151 -1.10 1.14 -12.01
N GLY A 152 -1.41 -0.13 -12.25
CA GLY A 152 -0.44 -1.19 -12.45
C GLY A 152 0.15 -1.80 -11.19
N VAL A 153 -0.48 -1.62 -10.03
CA VAL A 153 -0.12 -2.37 -8.81
C VAL A 153 -0.47 -3.85 -9.02
N ARG A 154 0.48 -4.73 -8.78
CA ARG A 154 0.38 -6.15 -9.15
C ARG A 154 -0.52 -6.95 -8.22
N PHE A 155 -0.46 -6.68 -6.92
CA PHE A 155 -1.22 -7.40 -5.91
C PHE A 155 -1.78 -6.45 -4.87
N VAL A 156 -3.09 -6.50 -4.67
CA VAL A 156 -3.79 -5.70 -3.66
C VAL A 156 -4.56 -6.63 -2.74
N GLU A 157 -4.30 -6.55 -1.46
CA GLU A 157 -5.01 -7.25 -0.40
C GLU A 157 -5.91 -6.26 0.35
N VAL A 158 -7.19 -6.57 0.45
CA VAL A 158 -8.16 -5.72 1.16
C VAL A 158 -8.56 -6.42 2.44
N LEU A 159 -8.22 -5.84 3.59
CA LEU A 159 -8.62 -6.37 4.88
C LEU A 159 -10.07 -5.99 5.18
N CYS A 160 -10.83 -6.94 5.76
CA CYS A 160 -12.19 -6.65 6.21
C CYS A 160 -12.18 -5.74 7.43
N PRO A 161 -13.12 -4.76 7.52
CA PRO A 161 -13.22 -3.90 8.70
C PRO A 161 -13.69 -4.67 9.94
N PRO A 162 -13.40 -4.22 11.18
CA PRO A 162 -13.85 -4.87 12.42
C PRO A 162 -15.36 -4.67 12.62
N THR A 163 -16.18 -5.68 12.41
CA THR A 163 -17.65 -5.64 12.62
C THR A 163 -18.12 -6.60 13.72
N GLY A 164 -17.32 -6.93 14.69
CA GLY A 164 -17.76 -7.66 15.89
C GLY A 164 -18.47 -9.00 15.65
N GLY A 165 -18.04 -9.82 14.70
CA GLY A 165 -18.60 -11.15 14.42
C GLY A 165 -17.79 -11.92 13.38
N ASP A 166 -18.15 -13.20 13.20
CA ASP A 166 -17.55 -14.11 12.21
C ASP A 166 -17.99 -13.73 10.79
N ARG A 167 -17.25 -12.91 10.10
CA ARG A 167 -17.65 -12.33 8.81
C ARG A 167 -17.75 -13.33 7.69
N TRP A 168 -16.61 -13.86 7.29
CA TRP A 168 -16.49 -14.87 6.23
C TRP A 168 -16.31 -16.26 6.81
N ASP A 169 -16.06 -16.36 8.12
CA ASP A 169 -15.87 -17.59 8.87
C ASP A 169 -17.11 -17.90 9.72
N GLN A 170 -18.22 -18.21 9.04
CA GLN A 170 -19.48 -18.56 9.67
C GLN A 170 -19.48 -20.02 10.08
N HIS A 171 -19.38 -20.29 11.38
CA HIS A 171 -19.49 -21.65 11.93
C HIS A 171 -20.93 -22.14 12.10
N SER A 172 -21.92 -21.22 12.05
CA SER A 172 -23.34 -21.53 12.18
C SER A 172 -24.19 -20.44 11.53
N ALA A 173 -25.45 -20.76 11.26
CA ALA A 173 -26.43 -19.78 10.74
C ALA A 173 -25.98 -19.04 9.47
N LEU A 174 -25.37 -19.76 8.53
CA LEU A 174 -24.77 -19.22 7.30
C LEU A 174 -25.71 -18.25 6.54
N TYR A 175 -26.98 -18.65 6.36
CA TYR A 175 -27.95 -17.82 5.65
C TYR A 175 -28.27 -16.51 6.36
N GLN A 176 -28.39 -16.53 7.69
CA GLN A 176 -28.69 -15.32 8.47
C GLN A 176 -27.48 -14.40 8.60
N GLY A 177 -26.27 -14.96 8.53
CA GLY A 177 -25.02 -14.20 8.65
C GLY A 177 -24.60 -13.49 7.36
N HIS A 178 -25.10 -13.94 6.19
CA HIS A 178 -24.73 -13.41 4.88
C HIS A 178 -25.87 -12.72 4.12
N THR A 179 -27.02 -12.56 4.71
CA THR A 179 -28.14 -11.75 4.20
C THR A 179 -28.20 -10.41 4.89
#